data_2aec38f88e5328e622030b6162ac6a10
#
_entry.id   2aec38f88e5328e622030b6162ac6a10
#
_cell.length_a   1.000
_cell.length_b   1.000
_cell.length_c   1.000
_cell.angle_alpha   90.00
_cell.angle_beta   90.00
_cell.angle_gamma   90.00
#
_symmetry.space_group_name_H-M   'P 1'
#
loop_
_entity.id
_entity.type
_entity.pdbx_description
1 polymer ?
#
loop_
_entity_poly.entity_id
_entity_poly.type
_entity_poly.pdbx_seq_one_letter_code
_entity_poly.pdbx_strand_id
1 'polypeptide(L)'
;RVTVMEQKKLVFQKLTPTDEVKISVYEEAIDFVFANEDITNIAISGPYSAGKSSVIESYKKIHQDYKFVHISLAHFEDTDKKREAENEKVRESVLEGKILNQLIHQIPVERIPQTNFRVKRGASKTNIVLITILLCSLIGSAIFLSKLEEMVTFINGLSDNWFKNILSAITSNNVAILMVFALTISCVISIYNIVKLQQNKNLFHKLSVQGNEIEIFQSQDESYFDKYLNEVLYLFDQVEADAIVFEDMDRFNANSIFERLREVNNLTNIQRNNKASGKKTKRKYKPLRFFYLLRDDIFATKDRTKFFDYIVPVVPVIDGSNAYDQFARYLKQGGIFEGFDASFLQRLSLYIDDMRVLKNIYNEFIVYINRLDNTSLNWNKMLAMIAYKNLFPRDFSNLQLGKGYVHQLFEEKKNLRKETICLLEEAKKNISDSIKRMNEETLCSVGELDLVYKPKYEDLPRDYYRRLTKEGQEQKAILDEEKKLRKQTIEDREQNALLRYEEEISNIEHKILSVKTQLLRELITRENSDIVFMVNSINPVGDKEEYKEIKSSNYFELLKFLIREGYIDETYPDYMTYFYEESLTINDKIFLRRITDRRGADYEYSVKDVQK
;
A
#
# COMPACT_ATOMS: atom_id res chain seq x y z
N ARG A 1 38.46 -23.15 -21.34
CA ARG A 1 37.96 -23.51 -20.00
C ARG A 1 36.85 -22.53 -19.69
N VAL A 2 35.59 -22.93 -19.93
CA VAL A 2 34.39 -22.23 -19.51
C VAL A 2 34.28 -22.49 -18.02
N THR A 3 34.55 -21.46 -17.20
CA THR A 3 34.30 -21.51 -15.78
C THR A 3 32.77 -21.45 -15.62
N VAL A 4 32.16 -22.56 -15.24
CA VAL A 4 30.77 -22.63 -14.83
C VAL A 4 30.64 -21.68 -13.61
N MET A 5 30.06 -20.49 -13.81
CA MET A 5 29.65 -19.66 -12.69
C MET A 5 28.60 -20.45 -11.91
N GLU A 6 28.92 -20.84 -10.69
CA GLU A 6 27.92 -21.33 -9.73
C GLU A 6 26.79 -20.29 -9.70
N GLN A 7 25.60 -20.68 -10.07
CA GLN A 7 24.40 -19.85 -9.98
C GLN A 7 24.21 -19.53 -8.49
N LYS A 8 24.64 -18.34 -8.08
CA LYS A 8 24.44 -17.84 -6.72
C LYS A 8 22.92 -17.81 -6.45
N LYS A 9 22.45 -18.63 -5.54
CA LYS A 9 21.03 -18.71 -5.19
C LYS A 9 20.54 -17.34 -4.73
N LEU A 10 19.59 -16.75 -5.46
CA LEU A 10 19.01 -15.45 -5.12
C LEU A 10 18.25 -15.55 -3.80
N VAL A 11 18.46 -14.58 -2.92
CA VAL A 11 17.81 -14.49 -1.60
C VAL A 11 16.73 -13.43 -1.67
N PHE A 12 15.45 -13.83 -1.58
CA PHE A 12 14.31 -12.92 -1.53
C PHE A 12 13.76 -12.80 -0.12
N GLN A 13 13.14 -11.66 0.17
CA GLN A 13 12.51 -11.36 1.46
C GLN A 13 10.98 -11.47 1.37
N LYS A 14 10.34 -12.21 2.29
CA LYS A 14 8.88 -12.30 2.37
C LYS A 14 8.27 -11.00 2.88
N LEU A 15 7.19 -10.53 2.25
CA LEU A 15 6.43 -9.35 2.71
C LEU A 15 5.40 -9.71 3.80
N THR A 16 5.06 -10.99 3.93
CA THR A 16 4.19 -11.49 4.99
C THR A 16 4.84 -11.31 6.37
N PRO A 17 4.04 -11.30 7.45
CA PRO A 17 4.58 -11.30 8.80
C PRO A 17 5.63 -12.38 8.98
N THR A 18 6.71 -12.07 9.68
CA THR A 18 7.77 -13.04 9.99
C THR A 18 7.47 -13.72 11.32
N ASP A 19 7.85 -14.99 11.42
CA ASP A 19 7.75 -15.81 12.63
C ASP A 19 9.09 -15.93 13.39
N GLU A 20 10.05 -15.03 13.08
CA GLU A 20 11.43 -15.07 13.62
C GLU A 20 11.80 -13.79 14.40
N VAL A 21 10.82 -13.05 14.90
CA VAL A 21 11.07 -11.88 15.72
C VAL A 21 11.50 -12.33 17.14
N LYS A 22 12.47 -11.63 17.71
CA LYS A 22 12.79 -11.79 19.14
C LYS A 22 11.68 -11.19 19.97
N ILE A 23 10.85 -12.03 20.59
CA ILE A 23 9.63 -11.62 21.29
C ILE A 23 9.73 -11.75 22.83
N SER A 24 10.91 -11.90 23.42
CA SER A 24 11.07 -12.23 24.85
C SER A 24 10.12 -11.47 25.79
N VAL A 25 10.07 -10.14 25.70
CA VAL A 25 9.17 -9.31 26.52
C VAL A 25 7.70 -9.49 26.11
N TYR A 26 7.43 -9.61 24.82
CA TYR A 26 6.07 -9.84 24.29
C TYR A 26 5.57 -11.24 24.63
N GLU A 27 6.46 -12.23 24.64
CA GLU A 27 6.15 -13.60 25.05
C GLU A 27 5.69 -13.63 26.50
N GLU A 28 6.47 -13.02 27.42
CA GLU A 28 6.08 -12.90 28.83
C GLU A 28 4.74 -12.17 29.01
N ALA A 29 4.50 -11.11 28.24
CA ALA A 29 3.24 -10.35 28.30
C ALA A 29 2.05 -11.18 27.79
N ILE A 30 2.22 -11.98 26.73
CA ILE A 30 1.16 -12.85 26.21
C ILE A 30 0.97 -14.05 27.13
N ASP A 31 2.03 -14.62 27.70
CA ASP A 31 1.93 -15.69 28.71
C ASP A 31 1.17 -15.23 29.95
N PHE A 32 1.43 -13.99 30.41
CA PHE A 32 0.63 -13.38 31.48
C PHE A 32 -0.85 -13.32 31.14
N VAL A 33 -1.21 -12.97 29.89
CA VAL A 33 -2.60 -12.99 29.43
C VAL A 33 -3.17 -14.43 29.48
N PHE A 34 -2.41 -15.43 29.05
CA PHE A 34 -2.90 -16.82 29.06
C PHE A 34 -2.96 -17.44 30.46
N ALA A 35 -2.16 -16.93 31.40
CA ALA A 35 -2.19 -17.38 32.80
C ALA A 35 -3.40 -16.83 33.58
N ASN A 36 -3.98 -15.70 33.16
CA ASN A 36 -5.10 -15.05 33.84
C ASN A 36 -6.42 -15.31 33.09
N GLU A 37 -7.40 -15.93 33.75
CA GLU A 37 -8.68 -16.31 33.13
C GLU A 37 -9.64 -15.13 32.93
N ASP A 38 -9.47 -14.04 33.64
CA ASP A 38 -10.26 -12.81 33.59
C ASP A 38 -9.82 -11.86 32.45
N ILE A 39 -8.64 -12.07 31.85
CA ILE A 39 -8.18 -11.29 30.71
C ILE A 39 -8.67 -11.94 29.42
N THR A 40 -9.65 -11.32 28.76
CA THR A 40 -10.30 -11.86 27.56
C THR A 40 -10.29 -10.95 26.36
N ASN A 41 -10.14 -9.62 26.54
CA ASN A 41 -10.09 -8.63 25.48
C ASN A 41 -8.74 -7.89 25.51
N ILE A 42 -7.86 -8.20 24.57
CA ILE A 42 -6.47 -7.78 24.57
C ILE A 42 -6.18 -6.94 23.33
N ALA A 43 -5.63 -5.74 23.53
CA ALA A 43 -5.10 -4.93 22.44
C ALA A 43 -3.61 -5.20 22.26
N ILE A 44 -3.19 -5.40 21.01
CA ILE A 44 -1.80 -5.30 20.58
C ILE A 44 -1.68 -4.00 19.80
N SER A 45 -1.15 -2.96 20.46
CA SER A 45 -1.15 -1.61 19.94
C SER A 45 0.23 -1.17 19.46
N GLY A 46 0.26 -0.33 18.44
CA GLY A 46 1.49 0.22 17.88
C GLY A 46 1.25 0.84 16.51
N PRO A 47 2.17 1.65 16.00
CA PRO A 47 2.01 2.30 14.70
C PRO A 47 1.85 1.31 13.55
N TYR A 48 1.49 1.83 12.37
CA TYR A 48 1.42 1.01 11.16
C TYR A 48 2.79 0.37 10.90
N SER A 49 2.80 -0.88 10.43
CA SER A 49 4.04 -1.65 10.17
C SER A 49 4.97 -1.92 11.37
N ALA A 50 4.51 -1.69 12.62
CA ALA A 50 5.30 -1.95 13.83
C ALA A 50 5.66 -3.43 14.05
N GLY A 51 5.07 -4.36 13.29
CA GLY A 51 5.32 -5.80 13.44
C GLY A 51 4.33 -6.53 14.35
N LYS A 52 3.16 -5.94 14.65
CA LYS A 52 2.11 -6.52 15.51
C LYS A 52 1.75 -7.97 15.12
N SER A 53 1.46 -8.22 13.83
CA SER A 53 1.16 -9.57 13.32
C SER A 53 2.36 -10.50 13.44
N SER A 54 3.60 -9.99 13.29
CA SER A 54 4.82 -10.79 13.45
C SER A 54 5.04 -11.24 14.89
N VAL A 55 4.66 -10.43 15.88
CA VAL A 55 4.69 -10.82 17.29
C VAL A 55 3.78 -12.03 17.54
N ILE A 56 2.54 -11.98 17.04
CA ILE A 56 1.59 -13.09 17.17
C ILE A 56 2.07 -14.34 16.43
N GLU A 57 2.57 -14.20 15.19
CA GLU A 57 3.06 -15.36 14.42
C GLU A 57 4.28 -15.98 15.07
N SER A 58 5.20 -15.17 15.63
CA SER A 58 6.36 -15.69 16.39
C SER A 58 5.92 -16.39 17.67
N TYR A 59 4.94 -15.85 18.40
CA TYR A 59 4.39 -16.50 19.60
C TYR A 59 3.73 -17.85 19.27
N LYS A 60 2.93 -17.93 18.21
CA LYS A 60 2.31 -19.17 17.73
C LYS A 60 3.33 -20.26 17.37
N LYS A 61 4.48 -19.86 16.82
CA LYS A 61 5.55 -20.79 16.46
C LYS A 61 6.19 -21.43 17.69
N ILE A 62 6.33 -20.65 18.77
CA ILE A 62 6.90 -21.12 20.05
C ILE A 62 5.87 -21.95 20.82
N HIS A 63 4.64 -21.46 20.91
CA HIS A 63 3.56 -22.04 21.73
C HIS A 63 2.51 -22.75 20.86
N GLN A 64 2.85 -23.93 20.32
CA GLN A 64 1.98 -24.71 19.43
C GLN A 64 0.77 -25.34 20.15
N ASP A 65 0.74 -25.31 21.48
CA ASP A 65 -0.37 -25.82 22.31
C ASP A 65 -1.61 -24.91 22.26
N TYR A 66 -1.45 -23.64 21.90
CA TYR A 66 -2.54 -22.69 21.75
C TYR A 66 -3.00 -22.60 20.30
N LYS A 67 -4.32 -22.65 20.10
CA LYS A 67 -4.96 -22.54 18.81
C LYS A 67 -5.42 -21.12 18.56
N PHE A 68 -4.88 -20.49 17.53
CA PHE A 68 -5.25 -19.15 17.08
C PHE A 68 -6.06 -19.20 15.79
N VAL A 69 -7.10 -18.36 15.73
CA VAL A 69 -7.90 -18.10 14.54
C VAL A 69 -7.69 -16.65 14.14
N HIS A 70 -7.41 -16.38 12.88
CA HIS A 70 -7.20 -15.04 12.35
C HIS A 70 -8.40 -14.57 11.54
N ILE A 71 -8.85 -13.34 11.81
CA ILE A 71 -9.89 -12.63 11.07
C ILE A 71 -9.26 -11.32 10.58
N SER A 72 -9.02 -11.22 9.27
CA SER A 72 -8.46 -10.02 8.65
C SER A 72 -9.55 -9.25 7.91
N LEU A 73 -9.69 -7.97 8.23
CA LEU A 73 -10.67 -7.07 7.62
C LEU A 73 -10.05 -6.19 6.53
N ALA A 74 -8.90 -6.60 5.98
CA ALA A 74 -8.23 -5.88 4.92
C ALA A 74 -9.22 -5.55 3.80
N HIS A 75 -9.44 -4.26 3.56
CA HIS A 75 -10.24 -3.73 2.47
C HIS A 75 -9.35 -2.81 1.64
N PHE A 76 -9.33 -3.02 0.33
CA PHE A 76 -8.79 -2.01 -0.58
C PHE A 76 -9.83 -0.89 -0.62
N GLU A 77 -9.44 0.33 -0.22
CA GLU A 77 -10.29 1.51 -0.38
C GLU A 77 -10.62 1.67 -1.86
N ASP A 78 -11.88 1.49 -2.22
CA ASP A 78 -12.40 2.01 -3.46
C ASP A 78 -12.34 3.54 -3.39
N THR A 79 -11.63 4.13 -4.36
CA THR A 79 -11.30 5.55 -4.44
C THR A 79 -12.51 6.48 -4.66
N ASP A 80 -13.72 6.02 -4.45
CA ASP A 80 -14.93 6.83 -4.52
C ASP A 80 -15.19 7.61 -3.23
N LYS A 81 -14.37 8.65 -3.01
CA LYS A 81 -14.56 9.68 -1.95
C LYS A 81 -15.89 10.45 -2.01
N LYS A 82 -16.82 10.10 -2.87
CA LYS A 82 -18.11 10.80 -3.03
C LYS A 82 -19.25 10.24 -2.19
N ARG A 83 -19.03 9.19 -1.37
CA ARG A 83 -20.06 8.59 -0.50
C ARG A 83 -19.81 8.77 0.99
N GLU A 84 -19.10 9.81 1.39
CA GLU A 84 -18.71 10.06 2.80
C GLU A 84 -19.86 10.43 3.75
N ALA A 85 -21.08 10.60 3.29
CA ALA A 85 -22.20 11.07 4.12
C ALA A 85 -23.28 10.00 4.43
N GLU A 86 -23.20 8.80 3.86
CA GLU A 86 -24.21 7.77 4.10
C GLU A 86 -23.75 6.69 5.08
N ASN A 87 -24.16 6.86 6.33
CA ASN A 87 -24.40 5.85 7.35
C ASN A 87 -23.21 5.05 7.90
N GLU A 88 -22.70 5.51 9.03
CA GLU A 88 -21.83 4.77 9.97
C GLU A 88 -22.39 3.35 10.26
N LYS A 89 -23.70 3.21 10.44
CA LYS A 89 -24.40 1.93 10.66
C LYS A 89 -24.29 0.94 9.50
N VAL A 90 -24.27 1.41 8.25
CA VAL A 90 -24.10 0.52 7.08
C VAL A 90 -22.69 -0.05 7.06
N ARG A 91 -21.69 0.74 7.44
CA ARG A 91 -20.29 0.27 7.54
C ARG A 91 -20.12 -0.81 8.61
N GLU A 92 -20.78 -0.66 9.76
CA GLU A 92 -20.73 -1.62 10.87
C GLU A 92 -21.34 -2.97 10.49
N SER A 93 -22.52 -2.99 9.91
CA SER A 93 -23.16 -4.24 9.48
C SER A 93 -22.33 -5.00 8.44
N VAL A 94 -21.66 -4.28 7.52
CA VAL A 94 -20.71 -4.89 6.56
C VAL A 94 -19.51 -5.53 7.27
N LEU A 95 -18.98 -4.88 8.32
CA LEU A 95 -17.88 -5.44 9.12
C LEU A 95 -18.29 -6.68 9.88
N GLU A 96 -19.44 -6.64 10.55
CA GLU A 96 -20.02 -7.80 11.24
C GLU A 96 -20.20 -8.99 10.29
N GLY A 97 -20.75 -8.71 9.09
CA GLY A 97 -20.91 -9.71 8.04
C GLY A 97 -19.59 -10.32 7.58
N LYS A 98 -18.54 -9.53 7.41
CA LYS A 98 -17.20 -10.02 7.06
C LYS A 98 -16.58 -10.88 8.17
N ILE A 99 -16.73 -10.47 9.43
CA ILE A 99 -16.27 -11.24 10.60
C ILE A 99 -16.96 -12.61 10.62
N LEU A 100 -18.28 -12.63 10.53
CA LEU A 100 -19.06 -13.86 10.54
C LEU A 100 -18.72 -14.77 9.36
N ASN A 101 -18.54 -14.21 8.17
CA ASN A 101 -18.17 -14.98 6.99
C ASN A 101 -16.81 -15.67 7.16
N GLN A 102 -15.79 -14.96 7.62
CA GLN A 102 -14.46 -15.54 7.87
C GLN A 102 -14.51 -16.59 9.00
N LEU A 103 -15.29 -16.33 10.05
CA LEU A 103 -15.46 -17.26 11.17
C LEU A 103 -16.11 -18.58 10.70
N ILE A 104 -17.19 -18.48 9.92
CA ILE A 104 -17.91 -19.64 9.38
C ILE A 104 -16.99 -20.51 8.51
N HIS A 105 -16.14 -19.91 7.69
CA HIS A 105 -15.20 -20.67 6.85
C HIS A 105 -14.12 -21.41 7.64
N GLN A 106 -13.87 -21.04 8.89
CA GLN A 106 -12.89 -21.68 9.77
C GLN A 106 -13.49 -22.78 10.65
N ILE A 107 -14.83 -22.87 10.71
CA ILE A 107 -15.52 -23.91 11.48
C ILE A 107 -15.83 -25.10 10.55
N PRO A 108 -15.56 -26.37 10.97
CA PRO A 108 -15.97 -27.55 10.21
C PRO A 108 -17.48 -27.55 9.97
N VAL A 109 -17.89 -27.81 8.73
CA VAL A 109 -19.32 -27.72 8.31
C VAL A 109 -20.24 -28.65 9.14
N GLU A 110 -19.71 -29.78 9.61
CA GLU A 110 -20.44 -30.74 10.45
C GLU A 110 -20.86 -30.11 11.79
N ARG A 111 -20.20 -29.05 12.24
CA ARG A 111 -20.44 -28.35 13.50
C ARG A 111 -21.32 -27.12 13.36
N ILE A 112 -21.73 -26.77 12.14
CA ILE A 112 -22.64 -25.66 11.87
C ILE A 112 -24.04 -26.25 11.53
N PRO A 113 -24.84 -26.70 12.52
CA PRO A 113 -26.20 -27.11 12.26
C PRO A 113 -27.10 -25.89 12.18
N GLN A 114 -28.02 -25.86 11.23
CA GLN A 114 -29.20 -24.98 11.19
C GLN A 114 -28.97 -23.47 11.45
N THR A 115 -27.95 -22.87 10.88
CA THR A 115 -27.78 -21.41 10.97
C THR A 115 -28.20 -20.71 9.66
N ASN A 116 -28.66 -19.48 9.75
CA ASN A 116 -28.94 -18.63 8.60
C ASN A 116 -27.68 -18.35 7.75
N PHE A 117 -26.49 -18.64 8.29
CA PHE A 117 -25.17 -18.36 7.70
C PHE A 117 -24.48 -19.57 7.05
N ARG A 118 -25.20 -20.61 6.70
CA ARG A 118 -24.58 -21.85 6.21
C ARG A 118 -23.94 -21.69 4.83
N VAL A 119 -22.68 -22.07 4.72
CA VAL A 119 -21.97 -22.20 3.43
C VAL A 119 -22.50 -23.40 2.65
N LYS A 120 -23.02 -23.20 1.44
CA LYS A 120 -23.40 -24.28 0.52
C LYS A 120 -22.15 -24.98 0.01
N ARG A 121 -21.85 -26.18 0.47
CA ARG A 121 -20.87 -27.08 -0.15
C ARG A 121 -21.55 -28.04 -1.08
N GLY A 122 -20.97 -28.28 -2.24
CA GLY A 122 -21.41 -29.32 -3.16
C GLY A 122 -21.35 -30.70 -2.47
N ALA A 123 -22.33 -31.55 -2.72
CA ALA A 123 -22.35 -32.91 -2.18
C ALA A 123 -21.12 -33.69 -2.65
N SER A 124 -20.47 -34.43 -1.73
CA SER A 124 -19.33 -35.29 -2.09
C SER A 124 -19.78 -36.35 -3.09
N LYS A 125 -19.02 -36.58 -4.15
CA LYS A 125 -19.28 -37.60 -5.18
C LYS A 125 -19.47 -38.99 -4.55
N THR A 126 -18.72 -39.34 -3.50
CA THR A 126 -18.83 -40.59 -2.75
C THR A 126 -20.18 -40.73 -2.05
N ASN A 127 -20.69 -39.66 -1.43
CA ASN A 127 -22.00 -39.68 -0.77
C ASN A 127 -23.15 -39.81 -1.79
N ILE A 128 -23.03 -39.15 -2.96
CA ILE A 128 -24.03 -39.30 -4.02
C ILE A 128 -24.07 -40.73 -4.50
N VAL A 129 -22.93 -41.35 -4.78
CA VAL A 129 -22.84 -42.76 -5.22
C VAL A 129 -23.44 -43.70 -4.16
N LEU A 130 -23.10 -43.54 -2.87
CA LEU A 130 -23.64 -44.35 -1.78
C LEU A 130 -25.17 -44.24 -1.67
N ILE A 131 -25.73 -43.02 -1.75
CA ILE A 131 -27.18 -42.81 -1.70
C ILE A 131 -27.85 -43.43 -2.92
N THR A 132 -27.23 -43.32 -4.11
CA THR A 132 -27.76 -43.91 -5.34
C THR A 132 -27.81 -45.46 -5.24
N ILE A 133 -26.74 -46.10 -4.75
CA ILE A 133 -26.67 -47.53 -4.54
C ILE A 133 -27.76 -47.98 -3.53
N LEU A 134 -27.94 -47.22 -2.44
CA LEU A 134 -28.94 -47.52 -1.41
C LEU A 134 -30.37 -47.42 -1.96
N LEU A 135 -30.68 -46.39 -2.76
CA LEU A 135 -31.96 -46.21 -3.43
C LEU A 135 -32.21 -47.33 -4.46
N CYS A 136 -31.20 -47.67 -5.27
CA CYS A 136 -31.31 -48.80 -6.22
C CYS A 136 -31.52 -50.14 -5.51
N SER A 137 -30.83 -50.35 -4.38
CA SER A 137 -31.04 -51.56 -3.54
C SER A 137 -32.45 -51.62 -2.97
N LEU A 138 -32.99 -50.50 -2.48
CA LEU A 138 -34.34 -50.41 -1.93
C LEU A 138 -35.40 -50.70 -3.00
N ILE A 139 -35.30 -50.03 -4.15
CA ILE A 139 -36.25 -50.21 -5.26
C ILE A 139 -36.11 -51.59 -5.86
N GLY A 140 -34.88 -52.07 -6.09
CA GLY A 140 -34.62 -53.40 -6.68
C GLY A 140 -35.14 -54.54 -5.80
N SER A 141 -34.92 -54.48 -4.47
CA SER A 141 -35.45 -55.52 -3.54
C SER A 141 -36.97 -55.49 -3.42
N ALA A 142 -37.57 -54.27 -3.46
CA ALA A 142 -39.03 -54.14 -3.44
C ALA A 142 -39.69 -54.73 -4.71
N ILE A 143 -39.14 -54.43 -5.89
CA ILE A 143 -39.63 -54.98 -7.17
C ILE A 143 -39.44 -56.49 -7.21
N PHE A 144 -38.28 -57.00 -6.78
CA PHE A 144 -37.98 -58.41 -6.75
C PHE A 144 -38.99 -59.15 -5.87
N LEU A 145 -39.28 -58.71 -4.65
CA LEU A 145 -40.22 -59.34 -3.73
C LEU A 145 -41.67 -59.26 -4.24
N SER A 146 -42.07 -58.13 -4.87
CA SER A 146 -43.42 -57.97 -5.41
C SER A 146 -43.71 -58.87 -6.63
N LYS A 147 -42.67 -59.26 -7.38
CA LYS A 147 -42.76 -60.07 -8.60
C LYS A 147 -42.32 -61.53 -8.38
N LEU A 148 -42.00 -61.93 -7.17
CA LEU A 148 -41.43 -63.23 -6.86
C LEU A 148 -42.34 -64.40 -7.30
N GLU A 149 -43.65 -64.31 -7.01
CA GLU A 149 -44.62 -65.34 -7.39
C GLU A 149 -44.78 -65.49 -8.90
N GLU A 150 -44.86 -64.37 -9.61
CA GLU A 150 -44.89 -64.35 -11.09
C GLU A 150 -43.62 -64.94 -11.69
N MET A 151 -42.43 -64.61 -11.13
CA MET A 151 -41.15 -65.16 -11.56
C MET A 151 -41.08 -66.68 -11.31
N VAL A 152 -41.54 -67.20 -10.16
CA VAL A 152 -41.52 -68.58 -9.84
C VAL A 152 -42.46 -69.38 -10.79
N THR A 153 -43.66 -68.88 -11.07
CA THR A 153 -44.61 -69.51 -12.01
C THR A 153 -44.03 -69.51 -13.45
N PHE A 154 -43.38 -68.44 -13.89
CA PHE A 154 -42.72 -68.38 -15.18
C PHE A 154 -41.56 -69.40 -15.31
N ILE A 155 -40.74 -69.58 -14.27
CA ILE A 155 -39.59 -70.48 -14.24
C ILE A 155 -40.04 -71.94 -14.28
N ASN A 156 -41.14 -72.28 -13.56
CA ASN A 156 -41.68 -73.59 -13.57
C ASN A 156 -42.23 -74.05 -14.94
N GLY A 157 -42.60 -73.08 -15.81
CA GLY A 157 -43.02 -73.32 -17.19
C GLY A 157 -41.90 -73.52 -18.20
N LEU A 158 -40.63 -73.28 -17.84
CA LEU A 158 -39.47 -73.40 -18.72
C LEU A 158 -39.01 -74.86 -18.82
N SER A 159 -38.51 -75.30 -20.00
CA SER A 159 -37.86 -76.60 -20.21
C SER A 159 -36.59 -76.73 -19.38
N ASP A 160 -36.24 -77.92 -18.94
CA ASP A 160 -35.09 -78.19 -18.05
C ASP A 160 -33.75 -77.94 -18.79
N ASN A 161 -33.21 -76.73 -18.59
CA ASN A 161 -31.95 -76.29 -19.08
C ASN A 161 -31.12 -75.70 -17.93
N TRP A 162 -29.77 -75.56 -18.13
CA TRP A 162 -28.89 -74.95 -17.16
C TRP A 162 -29.34 -73.49 -16.74
N PHE A 163 -30.05 -72.84 -17.62
CA PHE A 163 -30.62 -71.50 -17.39
C PHE A 163 -31.76 -71.52 -16.39
N LYS A 164 -32.64 -72.56 -16.44
CA LYS A 164 -33.70 -72.78 -15.44
C LYS A 164 -33.10 -72.97 -14.06
N ASN A 165 -32.01 -73.73 -13.93
CA ASN A 165 -31.34 -73.98 -12.66
C ASN A 165 -30.77 -72.70 -12.02
N ILE A 166 -30.20 -71.80 -12.82
CA ILE A 166 -29.73 -70.49 -12.35
C ILE A 166 -30.92 -69.61 -11.90
N LEU A 167 -31.98 -69.54 -12.70
CA LEU A 167 -33.17 -68.76 -12.35
C LEU A 167 -33.86 -69.26 -11.10
N SER A 168 -33.98 -70.59 -10.95
CA SER A 168 -34.59 -71.23 -9.74
C SER A 168 -33.73 -70.99 -8.49
N ALA A 169 -32.41 -70.98 -8.62
CA ALA A 169 -31.50 -70.59 -7.53
C ALA A 169 -31.71 -69.15 -7.09
N ILE A 170 -31.91 -68.24 -8.05
CA ILE A 170 -32.16 -66.80 -7.77
C ILE A 170 -33.53 -66.58 -7.10
N THR A 171 -34.53 -67.36 -7.42
CA THR A 171 -35.87 -67.27 -6.83
C THR A 171 -36.05 -68.18 -5.61
N SER A 172 -34.97 -68.78 -5.10
CA SER A 172 -35.02 -69.64 -3.89
C SER A 172 -35.44 -68.87 -2.65
N ASN A 173 -36.05 -69.55 -1.69
CA ASN A 173 -36.49 -69.00 -0.40
C ASN A 173 -35.33 -68.31 0.34
N ASN A 174 -34.11 -68.83 0.22
CA ASN A 174 -32.92 -68.20 0.85
C ASN A 174 -32.60 -66.86 0.27
N VAL A 175 -32.72 -66.68 -1.08
CA VAL A 175 -32.50 -65.37 -1.74
C VAL A 175 -33.64 -64.41 -1.44
N ALA A 176 -34.91 -64.92 -1.36
CA ALA A 176 -36.03 -64.10 -0.95
C ALA A 176 -35.85 -63.53 0.48
N ILE A 177 -35.42 -64.38 1.43
CA ILE A 177 -35.12 -63.98 2.81
C ILE A 177 -33.98 -62.91 2.81
N LEU A 178 -32.90 -63.10 2.02
CA LEU A 178 -31.81 -62.17 1.90
C LEU A 178 -32.28 -60.84 1.32
N MET A 179 -33.19 -60.83 0.35
CA MET A 179 -33.76 -59.58 -0.21
C MET A 179 -34.72 -58.90 0.79
N VAL A 180 -35.44 -59.61 1.66
CA VAL A 180 -36.18 -58.97 2.77
C VAL A 180 -35.22 -58.25 3.74
N PHE A 181 -34.10 -58.91 4.11
CA PHE A 181 -33.08 -58.26 4.94
C PHE A 181 -32.46 -57.07 4.25
N ALA A 182 -32.17 -57.15 2.97
CA ALA A 182 -31.62 -56.01 2.21
C ALA A 182 -32.60 -54.84 2.16
N LEU A 183 -33.89 -55.10 1.98
CA LEU A 183 -34.95 -54.08 2.00
C LEU A 183 -35.10 -53.44 3.37
N THR A 184 -35.12 -54.22 4.44
CA THR A 184 -35.24 -53.69 5.81
C THR A 184 -34.03 -52.85 6.20
N ILE A 185 -32.82 -53.33 5.93
CA ILE A 185 -31.59 -52.59 6.22
C ILE A 185 -31.53 -51.28 5.41
N SER A 186 -31.84 -51.32 4.10
CA SER A 186 -31.83 -50.10 3.27
C SER A 186 -32.91 -49.11 3.68
N CYS A 187 -34.07 -49.57 4.16
CA CYS A 187 -35.14 -48.76 4.70
C CYS A 187 -34.71 -48.05 6.01
N VAL A 188 -34.11 -48.82 6.93
CA VAL A 188 -33.58 -48.26 8.19
C VAL A 188 -32.50 -47.20 7.94
N ILE A 189 -31.55 -47.48 7.03
CA ILE A 189 -30.51 -46.52 6.68
C ILE A 189 -31.12 -45.28 6.00
N SER A 190 -32.13 -45.44 5.15
CA SER A 190 -32.84 -44.32 4.50
C SER A 190 -33.58 -43.46 5.52
N ILE A 191 -34.31 -44.07 6.46
CA ILE A 191 -34.99 -43.36 7.56
C ILE A 191 -33.97 -42.63 8.42
N TYR A 192 -32.86 -43.28 8.79
CA TYR A 192 -31.77 -42.62 9.55
C TYR A 192 -31.22 -41.39 8.80
N ASN A 193 -30.97 -41.53 7.50
CA ASN A 193 -30.48 -40.39 6.68
C ASN A 193 -31.55 -39.30 6.55
N ILE A 194 -32.82 -39.62 6.43
CA ILE A 194 -33.92 -38.64 6.41
C ILE A 194 -34.01 -37.92 7.76
N VAL A 195 -33.98 -38.61 8.88
CA VAL A 195 -34.00 -38.01 10.22
C VAL A 195 -32.77 -37.15 10.44
N LYS A 196 -31.58 -37.59 10.03
CA LYS A 196 -30.35 -36.80 10.07
C LYS A 196 -30.44 -35.57 9.18
N LEU A 197 -31.04 -35.65 8.00
CA LEU A 197 -31.30 -34.52 7.11
C LEU A 197 -32.35 -33.58 7.71
N GLN A 198 -33.38 -34.10 8.38
CA GLN A 198 -34.43 -33.31 9.02
C GLN A 198 -33.91 -32.59 10.27
N GLN A 199 -33.03 -33.20 11.06
CA GLN A 199 -32.33 -32.51 12.16
C GLN A 199 -31.36 -31.43 11.67
N ASN A 200 -30.85 -31.57 10.44
CA ASN A 200 -29.91 -30.62 9.82
C ASN A 200 -30.57 -29.62 8.86
N LYS A 201 -31.88 -29.68 8.62
CA LYS A 201 -32.63 -28.76 7.76
C LYS A 201 -34.01 -28.53 8.34
N ASN A 202 -34.37 -27.29 8.63
CA ASN A 202 -35.78 -26.91 8.74
C ASN A 202 -36.40 -26.94 7.34
N LEU A 203 -36.91 -28.13 6.95
CA LEU A 203 -37.52 -28.38 5.64
C LEU A 203 -38.81 -27.58 5.40
N PHE A 204 -39.37 -26.93 6.42
CA PHE A 204 -40.66 -26.24 6.36
C PHE A 204 -40.63 -24.71 6.35
N HIS A 205 -39.47 -24.06 6.32
CA HIS A 205 -39.41 -22.64 6.10
C HIS A 205 -38.77 -22.32 4.74
N LYS A 206 -39.64 -22.02 3.78
CA LYS A 206 -39.48 -21.55 2.42
C LYS A 206 -39.27 -22.59 1.35
N LEU A 207 -40.38 -23.10 0.86
CA LEU A 207 -40.63 -23.24 -0.57
C LEU A 207 -40.58 -21.84 -1.20
N SER A 208 -39.43 -21.33 -1.49
CA SER A 208 -39.22 -20.21 -2.39
C SER A 208 -38.79 -20.81 -3.72
N VAL A 209 -39.75 -20.97 -4.58
CA VAL A 209 -39.61 -21.18 -6.01
C VAL A 209 -39.08 -19.86 -6.57
N GLN A 210 -38.03 -19.94 -7.32
CA GLN A 210 -37.33 -19.00 -8.22
C GLN A 210 -35.93 -18.65 -7.76
N GLY A 211 -34.99 -19.00 -8.65
CA GLY A 211 -33.58 -18.83 -8.49
C GLY A 211 -33.18 -17.34 -8.40
N ASN A 212 -32.76 -16.98 -7.23
CA ASN A 212 -31.84 -15.87 -7.03
C ASN A 212 -30.86 -16.27 -5.96
N GLU A 213 -29.59 -16.00 -6.20
CA GLU A 213 -28.51 -16.10 -5.23
C GLU A 213 -28.94 -15.44 -3.93
N ILE A 214 -28.78 -16.14 -2.81
CA ILE A 214 -29.10 -15.61 -1.49
C ILE A 214 -28.07 -14.52 -1.20
N GLU A 215 -28.41 -13.28 -1.49
CA GLU A 215 -27.79 -12.14 -0.82
C GLU A 215 -28.19 -12.21 0.66
N ILE A 216 -27.27 -12.71 1.48
CA ILE A 216 -27.44 -12.81 2.95
C ILE A 216 -27.51 -11.42 3.60
N PHE A 217 -27.25 -10.35 2.83
CA PHE A 217 -26.98 -9.00 3.32
C PHE A 217 -27.93 -7.92 2.78
N GLN A 218 -29.23 -8.16 2.76
CA GLN A 218 -30.23 -7.22 2.20
C GLN A 218 -31.00 -6.38 3.23
N SER A 219 -30.57 -6.22 4.46
CA SER A 219 -31.17 -5.18 5.33
C SER A 219 -30.07 -4.27 5.85
N GLN A 220 -30.00 -3.08 5.30
CA GLN A 220 -28.93 -2.10 5.52
C GLN A 220 -28.96 -1.41 6.90
N ASP A 221 -29.97 -1.61 7.72
CA ASP A 221 -30.24 -0.79 8.92
C ASP A 221 -30.14 -1.50 10.27
N GLU A 222 -29.95 -2.83 10.32
CA GLU A 222 -29.86 -3.58 11.58
C GLU A 222 -28.54 -4.31 11.73
N SER A 223 -27.98 -4.29 12.96
CA SER A 223 -26.80 -5.06 13.34
C SER A 223 -27.06 -6.57 13.21
N TYR A 224 -26.14 -7.29 12.57
CA TYR A 224 -26.20 -8.76 12.50
C TYR A 224 -25.94 -9.40 13.85
N PHE A 225 -25.07 -8.82 14.68
CA PHE A 225 -24.77 -9.33 16.01
C PHE A 225 -26.00 -9.24 16.92
N ASP A 226 -26.77 -8.15 16.87
CA ASP A 226 -27.97 -7.99 17.66
C ASP A 226 -29.11 -8.90 17.14
N LYS A 227 -29.31 -8.95 15.84
CA LYS A 227 -30.40 -9.71 15.22
C LYS A 227 -30.23 -11.22 15.36
N TYR A 228 -29.01 -11.70 15.31
CA TYR A 228 -28.67 -13.13 15.33
C TYR A 228 -27.75 -13.49 16.51
N LEU A 229 -27.88 -12.83 17.64
CA LEU A 229 -26.97 -12.98 18.79
C LEU A 229 -26.74 -14.43 19.20
N ASN A 230 -27.79 -15.23 19.31
CA ASN A 230 -27.67 -16.64 19.71
C ASN A 230 -26.88 -17.48 18.70
N GLU A 231 -27.04 -17.20 17.41
CA GLU A 231 -26.32 -17.90 16.34
C GLU A 231 -24.85 -17.42 16.31
N VAL A 232 -24.62 -16.14 16.51
CA VAL A 232 -23.27 -15.54 16.62
C VAL A 232 -22.52 -16.15 17.79
N LEU A 233 -23.12 -16.19 18.97
CA LEU A 233 -22.53 -16.81 20.16
C LEU A 233 -22.24 -18.30 19.94
N TYR A 234 -23.16 -19.02 19.25
CA TYR A 234 -22.95 -20.40 18.90
C TYR A 234 -21.75 -20.59 17.97
N LEU A 235 -21.59 -19.74 16.95
CA LEU A 235 -20.44 -19.79 16.03
C LEU A 235 -19.13 -19.57 16.78
N PHE A 236 -19.04 -18.54 17.62
CA PHE A 236 -17.84 -18.26 18.43
C PHE A 236 -17.52 -19.39 19.42
N ASP A 237 -18.53 -20.07 19.96
CA ASP A 237 -18.32 -21.24 20.84
C ASP A 237 -17.81 -22.47 20.08
N GLN A 238 -18.26 -22.67 18.82
CA GLN A 238 -17.85 -23.80 17.97
C GLN A 238 -16.45 -23.64 17.36
N VAL A 239 -15.88 -22.46 17.42
CA VAL A 239 -14.48 -22.25 17.05
C VAL A 239 -13.58 -22.95 18.05
N GLU A 240 -12.84 -23.98 17.60
CA GLU A 240 -11.83 -24.65 18.43
C GLU A 240 -10.56 -23.79 18.52
N ALA A 241 -10.69 -22.60 19.11
CA ALA A 241 -9.58 -21.70 19.35
C ALA A 241 -9.49 -21.30 20.81
N ASP A 242 -8.26 -21.08 21.28
CA ASP A 242 -7.96 -20.44 22.56
C ASP A 242 -7.95 -18.90 22.39
N ALA A 243 -7.65 -18.43 21.17
CA ALA A 243 -7.61 -17.01 20.83
C ALA A 243 -8.11 -16.74 19.41
N ILE A 244 -8.81 -15.60 19.24
CA ILE A 244 -9.18 -15.05 17.93
C ILE A 244 -8.43 -13.73 17.78
N VAL A 245 -7.74 -13.56 16.66
CA VAL A 245 -6.94 -12.37 16.32
C VAL A 245 -7.68 -11.59 15.25
N PHE A 246 -8.03 -10.34 15.58
CA PHE A 246 -8.65 -9.39 14.66
C PHE A 246 -7.59 -8.46 14.11
N GLU A 247 -7.41 -8.47 12.79
CA GLU A 247 -6.44 -7.63 12.09
C GLU A 247 -7.14 -6.58 11.21
N ASP A 248 -6.47 -5.44 11.00
CA ASP A 248 -6.92 -4.34 10.12
C ASP A 248 -8.28 -3.70 10.51
N MET A 249 -8.72 -3.83 11.77
CA MET A 249 -9.94 -3.17 12.25
C MET A 249 -9.81 -1.64 12.33
N ASP A 250 -8.59 -1.16 12.47
CA ASP A 250 -8.23 0.26 12.57
C ASP A 250 -8.39 1.04 11.25
N ARG A 251 -8.68 0.36 10.15
CA ARG A 251 -9.01 1.00 8.87
C ARG A 251 -10.45 1.51 8.81
N PHE A 252 -11.26 1.13 9.77
CA PHE A 252 -12.67 1.50 9.86
C PHE A 252 -12.89 2.36 11.11
N ASN A 253 -13.42 3.56 10.94
CA ASN A 253 -13.75 4.47 12.05
C ASN A 253 -15.02 4.03 12.81
N ALA A 254 -15.17 2.74 13.09
CA ALA A 254 -16.35 2.14 13.69
C ALA A 254 -16.02 1.68 15.12
N ASN A 255 -16.08 2.59 16.09
CA ASN A 255 -15.78 2.28 17.49
C ASN A 255 -16.81 1.34 18.13
N SER A 256 -18.07 1.35 17.69
CA SER A 256 -19.15 0.52 18.20
C SER A 256 -18.93 -0.98 17.94
N ILE A 257 -18.20 -1.38 16.87
CA ILE A 257 -17.88 -2.79 16.61
C ILE A 257 -17.05 -3.40 17.75
N PHE A 258 -16.18 -2.61 18.39
CA PHE A 258 -15.37 -3.09 19.51
C PHE A 258 -16.24 -3.39 20.73
N GLU A 259 -17.24 -2.54 21.02
CA GLU A 259 -18.18 -2.76 22.12
C GLU A 259 -18.98 -4.03 21.92
N ARG A 260 -19.48 -4.24 20.71
CA ARG A 260 -20.23 -5.46 20.35
C ARG A 260 -19.38 -6.72 20.39
N LEU A 261 -18.14 -6.67 19.89
CA LEU A 261 -17.22 -7.80 19.99
C LEU A 261 -16.88 -8.14 21.44
N ARG A 262 -16.70 -7.12 22.29
CA ARG A 262 -16.50 -7.34 23.73
C ARG A 262 -17.72 -7.99 24.39
N GLU A 263 -18.93 -7.57 24.05
CA GLU A 263 -20.16 -8.18 24.52
C GLU A 263 -20.26 -9.65 24.08
N VAL A 264 -20.03 -9.91 22.81
CA VAL A 264 -20.00 -11.29 22.25
C VAL A 264 -18.94 -12.15 22.96
N ASN A 265 -17.75 -11.60 23.22
CA ASN A 265 -16.70 -12.30 23.96
C ASN A 265 -17.15 -12.66 25.36
N ASN A 266 -17.68 -11.70 26.12
CA ASN A 266 -18.15 -11.89 27.48
C ASN A 266 -19.26 -12.96 27.53
N LEU A 267 -20.27 -12.86 26.68
CA LEU A 267 -21.38 -13.82 26.61
C LEU A 267 -20.90 -15.22 26.20
N THR A 268 -19.99 -15.33 25.24
CA THR A 268 -19.38 -16.60 24.84
C THR A 268 -18.63 -17.25 25.99
N ASN A 269 -17.86 -16.48 26.76
CA ASN A 269 -17.11 -16.97 27.90
C ASN A 269 -18.02 -17.41 29.06
N ILE A 270 -19.12 -16.69 29.32
CA ILE A 270 -20.16 -17.11 30.27
C ILE A 270 -20.75 -18.47 29.82
N GLN A 271 -21.09 -18.65 28.54
CA GLN A 271 -21.61 -19.93 28.03
C GLN A 271 -20.58 -21.07 28.17
N ARG A 272 -19.29 -20.81 27.87
CA ARG A 272 -18.21 -21.80 28.02
C ARG A 272 -18.04 -22.21 29.49
N ASN A 273 -18.08 -21.27 30.42
CA ASN A 273 -17.98 -21.51 31.85
C ASN A 273 -19.16 -22.34 32.37
N ASN A 274 -20.39 -21.99 31.99
CA ASN A 274 -21.61 -22.75 32.35
C ASN A 274 -21.56 -24.18 31.83
N LYS A 275 -21.08 -24.42 30.61
CA LYS A 275 -20.87 -25.77 30.04
C LYS A 275 -19.79 -26.55 30.77
N ALA A 276 -18.74 -25.94 31.22
CA ALA A 276 -17.68 -26.58 32.01
C ALA A 276 -18.18 -26.99 33.40
N SER A 277 -19.00 -26.16 34.05
CA SER A 277 -19.55 -26.39 35.38
C SER A 277 -20.67 -27.48 35.37
N GLY A 278 -21.40 -27.60 34.27
CA GLY A 278 -22.58 -28.53 34.17
C GLY A 278 -22.25 -29.99 33.83
N LYS A 279 -21.04 -30.34 33.41
CA LYS A 279 -20.67 -31.73 33.07
C LYS A 279 -20.00 -32.41 34.25
N LYS A 280 -20.43 -33.64 34.59
CA LYS A 280 -19.84 -34.55 35.60
C LYS A 280 -18.33 -34.83 35.36
N THR A 281 -17.79 -34.52 34.20
CA THR A 281 -16.36 -34.51 33.86
C THR A 281 -15.82 -33.10 34.08
N LYS A 282 -14.93 -32.91 35.05
CA LYS A 282 -14.18 -31.68 35.33
C LYS A 282 -13.30 -31.30 34.12
N ARG A 283 -13.91 -30.82 33.05
CA ARG A 283 -13.14 -30.14 32.01
C ARG A 283 -12.74 -28.77 32.56
N LYS A 284 -11.44 -28.51 32.61
CA LYS A 284 -10.94 -27.20 33.01
C LYS A 284 -11.53 -26.14 32.06
N TYR A 285 -12.10 -25.08 32.62
CA TYR A 285 -12.54 -23.91 31.86
C TYR A 285 -11.38 -23.33 31.08
N LYS A 286 -11.56 -23.04 29.79
CA LYS A 286 -10.61 -22.32 28.98
C LYS A 286 -11.34 -21.14 28.34
N PRO A 287 -11.01 -19.90 28.75
CA PRO A 287 -11.62 -18.71 28.16
C PRO A 287 -11.19 -18.52 26.72
N LEU A 288 -12.08 -18.01 25.88
CA LEU A 288 -11.79 -17.54 24.55
C LEU A 288 -11.27 -16.10 24.63
N ARG A 289 -10.11 -15.85 24.10
CA ARG A 289 -9.48 -14.53 24.12
C ARG A 289 -9.57 -13.85 22.77
N PHE A 290 -9.87 -12.55 22.77
CA PHE A 290 -9.88 -11.72 21.58
C PHE A 290 -8.66 -10.80 21.59
N PHE A 291 -7.79 -10.96 20.60
CA PHE A 291 -6.64 -10.09 20.35
C PHE A 291 -6.96 -9.12 19.22
N TYR A 292 -6.85 -7.85 19.49
CA TYR A 292 -7.11 -6.77 18.53
C TYR A 292 -5.78 -6.11 18.15
N LEU A 293 -5.38 -6.20 16.88
CA LEU A 293 -4.20 -5.55 16.36
C LEU A 293 -4.58 -4.16 15.88
N LEU A 294 -4.18 -3.12 16.62
CA LEU A 294 -4.68 -1.76 16.46
C LEU A 294 -3.54 -0.75 16.34
N ARG A 295 -3.83 0.40 15.74
CA ARG A 295 -2.97 1.57 15.86
C ARG A 295 -3.25 2.29 17.19
N ASP A 296 -2.23 3.01 17.69
CA ASP A 296 -2.34 3.72 18.97
C ASP A 296 -3.35 4.87 18.95
N ASP A 297 -3.61 5.44 17.74
CA ASP A 297 -4.44 6.62 17.51
C ASP A 297 -5.94 6.32 17.27
N ILE A 298 -6.35 5.05 17.27
CA ILE A 298 -7.74 4.67 16.94
C ILE A 298 -8.74 5.18 18.00
N PHE A 299 -8.32 5.31 19.24
CA PHE A 299 -9.14 5.85 20.31
C PHE A 299 -8.66 7.26 20.69
N ALA A 300 -9.44 8.26 20.35
CA ALA A 300 -9.16 9.65 20.71
C ALA A 300 -9.28 9.96 22.22
N THR A 301 -9.92 9.07 22.98
CA THR A 301 -10.25 9.25 24.41
C THR A 301 -9.59 8.20 25.30
N LYS A 302 -9.71 8.39 26.64
CA LYS A 302 -9.24 7.42 27.64
C LYS A 302 -10.06 6.12 27.67
N ASP A 303 -11.07 5.96 26.82
CA ASP A 303 -11.95 4.80 26.79
C ASP A 303 -11.23 3.51 26.42
N ARG A 304 -10.08 3.61 25.77
CA ARG A 304 -9.18 2.49 25.47
C ARG A 304 -8.91 1.60 26.70
N THR A 305 -8.65 2.20 27.85
CA THR A 305 -8.34 1.47 29.09
C THR A 305 -9.59 0.88 29.77
N LYS A 306 -10.78 1.33 29.40
CA LYS A 306 -12.03 0.73 29.88
C LYS A 306 -12.46 -0.44 28.99
N PHE A 307 -12.05 -0.40 27.72
CA PHE A 307 -12.44 -1.37 26.72
C PHE A 307 -11.61 -2.65 26.77
N PHE A 308 -10.27 -2.52 26.87
CA PHE A 308 -9.36 -3.66 26.91
C PHE A 308 -9.00 -4.05 28.33
N ASP A 309 -8.98 -5.36 28.60
CA ASP A 309 -8.53 -5.92 29.87
C ASP A 309 -6.99 -5.86 30.00
N TYR A 310 -6.28 -5.91 28.85
CA TYR A 310 -4.82 -5.77 28.79
C TYR A 310 -4.39 -5.14 27.46
N ILE A 311 -3.32 -4.33 27.49
CA ILE A 311 -2.77 -3.68 26.31
C ILE A 311 -1.29 -3.99 26.22
N VAL A 312 -0.88 -4.61 25.12
CA VAL A 312 0.51 -4.91 24.79
C VAL A 312 1.00 -3.86 23.76
N PRO A 313 1.83 -2.89 24.16
CA PRO A 313 2.38 -1.94 23.20
C PRO A 313 3.51 -2.61 22.39
N VAL A 314 3.46 -2.49 21.07
CA VAL A 314 4.50 -3.01 20.17
C VAL A 314 5.34 -1.85 19.65
N VAL A 315 6.61 -1.88 20.00
CA VAL A 315 7.59 -0.92 19.49
C VAL A 315 7.91 -1.24 18.03
N PRO A 316 7.93 -0.27 17.13
CA PRO A 316 8.28 -0.49 15.73
C PRO A 316 9.61 -1.20 15.57
N VAL A 317 9.65 -2.22 14.73
CA VAL A 317 10.89 -2.95 14.39
C VAL A 317 11.85 -2.06 13.61
N ILE A 318 11.29 -1.13 12.83
CA ILE A 318 12.01 -0.12 12.07
C ILE A 318 11.55 1.27 12.48
N ASP A 319 12.51 2.12 12.71
CA ASP A 319 12.40 3.57 12.70
C ASP A 319 13.51 4.16 11.83
N GLY A 320 13.49 5.47 11.60
CA GLY A 320 14.53 6.12 10.81
C GLY A 320 15.95 5.94 11.34
N SER A 321 16.14 5.51 12.61
CA SER A 321 17.46 5.32 13.22
C SER A 321 18.07 3.94 12.93
N ASN A 322 17.24 2.89 12.80
CA ASN A 322 17.71 1.52 12.59
C ASN A 322 17.40 0.93 11.20
N ALA A 323 16.64 1.67 10.38
CA ALA A 323 16.27 1.24 9.03
C ALA A 323 17.50 0.92 8.18
N TYR A 324 18.58 1.69 8.32
CA TYR A 324 19.85 1.44 7.62
C TYR A 324 20.44 0.06 7.96
N ASP A 325 20.50 -0.31 9.22
CA ASP A 325 21.09 -1.58 9.64
C ASP A 325 20.29 -2.77 9.11
N GLN A 326 18.96 -2.64 9.09
CA GLN A 326 18.09 -3.67 8.53
C GLN A 326 18.26 -3.78 7.01
N PHE A 327 18.33 -2.65 6.30
CA PHE A 327 18.54 -2.64 4.87
C PHE A 327 19.91 -3.19 4.49
N ALA A 328 20.97 -2.72 5.17
CA ALA A 328 22.33 -3.22 4.99
C ALA A 328 22.42 -4.73 5.22
N ARG A 329 21.68 -5.26 6.21
CA ARG A 329 21.62 -6.70 6.48
C ARG A 329 21.05 -7.47 5.28
N TYR A 330 19.93 -7.00 4.68
CA TYR A 330 19.35 -7.66 3.51
C TYR A 330 20.28 -7.58 2.29
N LEU A 331 20.91 -6.42 2.06
CA LEU A 331 21.87 -6.25 0.97
C LEU A 331 23.10 -7.14 1.13
N LYS A 332 23.60 -7.32 2.38
CA LYS A 332 24.70 -8.24 2.70
C LYS A 332 24.28 -9.70 2.50
N GLN A 333 23.08 -10.08 2.93
CA GLN A 333 22.55 -11.43 2.68
C GLN A 333 22.41 -11.73 1.18
N GLY A 334 22.04 -10.74 0.39
CA GLY A 334 22.01 -10.85 -1.09
C GLY A 334 23.38 -10.79 -1.75
N GLY A 335 24.44 -10.44 -0.99
CA GLY A 335 25.80 -10.29 -1.51
C GLY A 335 25.98 -9.14 -2.48
N ILE A 336 25.19 -8.06 -2.32
CA ILE A 336 25.16 -6.88 -3.21
C ILE A 336 25.49 -5.56 -2.48
N PHE A 337 25.80 -5.62 -1.18
CA PHE A 337 26.02 -4.42 -0.36
C PHE A 337 27.15 -3.53 -0.87
N GLU A 338 28.26 -4.14 -1.33
CA GLU A 338 29.47 -3.42 -1.78
C GLU A 338 29.25 -2.60 -3.07
N GLY A 339 28.14 -2.81 -3.78
CA GLY A 339 27.81 -2.05 -4.99
C GLY A 339 27.16 -0.67 -4.71
N PHE A 340 26.93 -0.32 -3.44
CA PHE A 340 26.25 0.90 -3.04
C PHE A 340 27.14 1.83 -2.22
N ASP A 341 26.87 3.12 -2.35
CA ASP A 341 27.46 4.13 -1.45
C ASP A 341 26.77 4.05 -0.09
N ALA A 342 27.56 3.85 0.96
CA ALA A 342 27.05 3.75 2.32
C ALA A 342 26.28 5.03 2.76
N SER A 343 26.76 6.20 2.35
CA SER A 343 26.11 7.50 2.61
C SER A 343 24.75 7.61 1.93
N PHE A 344 24.62 7.10 0.72
CA PHE A 344 23.34 7.05 0.00
C PHE A 344 22.34 6.13 0.72
N LEU A 345 22.75 4.89 1.05
CA LEU A 345 21.91 3.94 1.75
C LEU A 345 21.43 4.48 3.11
N GLN A 346 22.33 5.11 3.86
CA GLN A 346 22.01 5.70 5.16
C GLN A 346 20.96 6.80 5.02
N ARG A 347 21.13 7.72 4.04
CA ARG A 347 20.19 8.81 3.80
C ARG A 347 18.85 8.31 3.25
N LEU A 348 18.86 7.33 2.33
CA LEU A 348 17.65 6.70 1.81
C LEU A 348 16.83 6.06 2.94
N SER A 349 17.51 5.34 3.83
CA SER A 349 16.88 4.61 4.93
C SER A 349 16.22 5.52 5.97
N LEU A 350 16.70 6.76 6.15
CA LEU A 350 16.08 7.73 7.08
C LEU A 350 14.63 8.06 6.76
N TYR A 351 14.23 7.89 5.51
CA TYR A 351 12.88 8.23 5.03
C TYR A 351 11.96 7.00 4.90
N ILE A 352 12.48 5.77 5.08
CA ILE A 352 11.71 4.55 4.93
C ILE A 352 11.46 3.94 6.31
N ASP A 353 10.28 4.14 6.82
CA ASP A 353 9.79 3.67 8.12
C ASP A 353 8.95 2.39 8.04
N ASP A 354 8.71 1.86 6.82
CA ASP A 354 7.97 0.64 6.59
C ASP A 354 8.87 -0.52 6.13
N MET A 355 8.95 -1.58 6.96
CA MET A 355 9.70 -2.79 6.67
C MET A 355 9.26 -3.49 5.38
N ARG A 356 7.96 -3.46 5.05
CA ARG A 356 7.43 -4.12 3.84
C ARG A 356 7.91 -3.38 2.60
N VAL A 357 7.89 -2.05 2.64
CA VAL A 357 8.41 -1.20 1.55
C VAL A 357 9.91 -1.46 1.36
N LEU A 358 10.67 -1.50 2.44
CA LEU A 358 12.11 -1.78 2.40
C LEU A 358 12.42 -3.14 1.77
N LYS A 359 11.71 -4.19 2.21
CA LYS A 359 11.84 -5.54 1.65
C LYS A 359 11.44 -5.60 0.18
N ASN A 360 10.39 -4.87 -0.21
CA ASN A 360 9.94 -4.83 -1.59
C ASN A 360 10.95 -4.13 -2.50
N ILE A 361 11.50 -3.01 -2.06
CA ILE A 361 12.59 -2.30 -2.76
C ILE A 361 13.78 -3.23 -2.96
N TYR A 362 14.19 -3.96 -1.91
CA TYR A 362 15.25 -4.96 -2.00
C TYR A 362 14.94 -6.06 -3.00
N ASN A 363 13.76 -6.68 -2.92
CA ASN A 363 13.34 -7.76 -3.81
C ASN A 363 13.31 -7.32 -5.27
N GLU A 364 12.75 -6.14 -5.54
CA GLU A 364 12.73 -5.58 -6.88
C GLU A 364 14.13 -5.32 -7.40
N PHE A 365 15.02 -4.77 -6.57
CA PHE A 365 16.40 -4.53 -6.96
C PHE A 365 17.12 -5.84 -7.35
N ILE A 366 16.95 -6.90 -6.54
CA ILE A 366 17.51 -8.23 -6.85
C ILE A 366 17.00 -8.75 -8.21
N VAL A 367 15.71 -8.58 -8.49
CA VAL A 367 15.14 -9.00 -9.78
C VAL A 367 15.77 -8.22 -10.93
N TYR A 368 15.82 -6.89 -10.83
CA TYR A 368 16.31 -6.04 -11.92
C TYR A 368 17.79 -6.24 -12.16
N ILE A 369 18.63 -6.26 -11.12
CA ILE A 369 20.09 -6.41 -11.31
C ILE A 369 20.47 -7.77 -11.91
N ASN A 370 19.71 -8.83 -11.62
CA ASN A 370 19.99 -10.16 -12.17
C ASN A 370 19.38 -10.38 -13.57
N ARG A 371 18.43 -9.52 -14.00
CA ARG A 371 17.94 -9.52 -15.39
C ARG A 371 18.81 -8.71 -16.34
N LEU A 372 19.55 -7.76 -15.81
CA LEU A 372 20.35 -6.84 -16.57
C LEU A 372 21.78 -7.39 -16.64
N ASP A 373 22.15 -7.96 -17.76
CA ASP A 373 23.55 -8.39 -18.04
C ASP A 373 24.53 -7.21 -18.12
N ASN A 374 24.10 -6.00 -17.84
CA ASN A 374 24.82 -4.76 -18.10
C ASN A 374 25.47 -4.19 -16.83
N THR A 375 26.79 -4.29 -16.77
CA THR A 375 27.64 -3.83 -15.67
C THR A 375 27.85 -2.31 -15.60
N SER A 376 27.29 -1.54 -16.55
CA SER A 376 27.55 -0.08 -16.67
C SER A 376 26.58 0.81 -15.90
N LEU A 377 25.57 0.25 -15.23
CA LEU A 377 24.54 1.02 -14.52
C LEU A 377 25.01 1.44 -13.13
N ASN A 378 24.69 2.68 -12.75
CA ASN A 378 24.86 3.15 -11.39
C ASN A 378 23.76 2.54 -10.48
N TRP A 379 24.18 1.67 -9.55
CA TRP A 379 23.28 0.95 -8.64
C TRP A 379 22.51 1.88 -7.71
N ASN A 380 23.12 3.00 -7.29
CA ASN A 380 22.45 3.99 -6.43
C ASN A 380 21.27 4.64 -7.18
N LYS A 381 21.46 5.03 -8.44
CA LYS A 381 20.38 5.59 -9.27
C LYS A 381 19.27 4.56 -9.55
N MET A 382 19.65 3.31 -9.83
CA MET A 382 18.68 2.24 -10.03
C MET A 382 17.84 2.01 -8.77
N LEU A 383 18.48 1.93 -7.61
CA LEU A 383 17.80 1.77 -6.34
C LEU A 383 16.89 2.98 -6.02
N ALA A 384 17.34 4.20 -6.34
CA ALA A 384 16.53 5.41 -6.20
C ALA A 384 15.27 5.37 -7.07
N MET A 385 15.38 4.91 -8.32
CA MET A 385 14.23 4.74 -9.22
C MET A 385 13.26 3.66 -8.72
N ILE A 386 13.77 2.56 -8.16
CA ILE A 386 12.94 1.51 -7.55
C ILE A 386 12.24 2.03 -6.29
N ALA A 387 12.94 2.78 -5.44
CA ALA A 387 12.35 3.43 -4.28
C ALA A 387 11.24 4.40 -4.70
N TYR A 388 11.50 5.26 -5.69
CA TYR A 388 10.50 6.17 -6.24
C TYR A 388 9.27 5.42 -6.79
N LYS A 389 9.47 4.34 -7.54
CA LYS A 389 8.39 3.48 -8.05
C LYS A 389 7.52 2.91 -6.92
N ASN A 390 8.14 2.46 -5.84
CA ASN A 390 7.42 1.86 -4.70
C ASN A 390 6.64 2.90 -3.88
N LEU A 391 7.18 4.10 -3.74
CA LEU A 391 6.60 5.16 -2.90
C LEU A 391 5.58 6.01 -3.65
N PHE A 392 5.77 6.20 -4.96
CA PHE A 392 4.92 7.02 -5.83
C PHE A 392 4.50 6.26 -7.10
N PRO A 393 3.80 5.12 -6.99
CA PRO A 393 3.54 4.23 -8.14
C PRO A 393 2.73 4.90 -9.26
N ARG A 394 1.80 5.79 -8.91
CA ARG A 394 0.99 6.54 -9.90
C ARG A 394 1.84 7.52 -10.68
N ASP A 395 2.69 8.30 -9.99
CA ASP A 395 3.57 9.27 -10.63
C ASP A 395 4.64 8.59 -11.48
N PHE A 396 5.18 7.47 -11.00
CA PHE A 396 6.10 6.65 -11.76
C PHE A 396 5.47 6.13 -13.07
N SER A 397 4.22 5.67 -13.03
CA SER A 397 3.48 5.26 -14.23
C SER A 397 3.24 6.44 -15.18
N ASN A 398 2.93 7.62 -14.66
CA ASN A 398 2.79 8.82 -15.46
C ASN A 398 4.12 9.25 -16.07
N LEU A 399 5.23 9.13 -15.33
CA LEU A 399 6.57 9.43 -15.82
C LEU A 399 6.94 8.58 -17.04
N GLN A 400 6.51 7.31 -17.09
CA GLN A 400 6.68 6.43 -18.25
C GLN A 400 5.95 6.94 -19.49
N LEU A 401 4.87 7.70 -19.31
CA LEU A 401 4.09 8.32 -20.39
C LEU A 401 4.55 9.75 -20.72
N GLY A 402 5.65 10.21 -20.14
CA GLY A 402 6.13 11.58 -20.28
C GLY A 402 5.19 12.61 -19.61
N LYS A 403 4.65 12.26 -18.45
CA LYS A 403 3.73 13.07 -17.65
C LYS A 403 4.06 12.94 -16.15
N GLY A 404 3.33 13.63 -15.31
CA GLY A 404 3.47 13.53 -13.86
C GLY A 404 4.40 14.57 -13.27
N TYR A 405 4.50 14.55 -11.93
CA TYR A 405 5.26 15.56 -11.16
C TYR A 405 6.75 15.60 -11.51
N VAL A 406 7.40 14.44 -11.50
CA VAL A 406 8.85 14.35 -11.78
C VAL A 406 9.14 14.80 -13.20
N HIS A 407 8.33 14.38 -14.19
CA HIS A 407 8.49 14.84 -15.56
C HIS A 407 8.39 16.37 -15.67
N GLN A 408 7.34 16.95 -15.08
CA GLN A 408 7.12 18.40 -15.10
C GLN A 408 8.28 19.15 -14.43
N LEU A 409 8.82 18.62 -13.35
CA LEU A 409 9.96 19.21 -12.65
C LEU A 409 11.21 19.30 -13.56
N PHE A 410 11.47 18.26 -14.34
CA PHE A 410 12.58 18.27 -15.31
C PHE A 410 12.30 19.18 -16.52
N GLU A 411 11.04 19.32 -16.94
CA GLU A 411 10.69 20.31 -17.99
C GLU A 411 10.85 21.75 -17.51
N GLU A 412 10.55 22.05 -16.22
CA GLU A 412 10.75 23.37 -15.62
C GLU A 412 12.23 23.81 -15.58
N LYS A 413 13.17 22.88 -15.70
CA LYS A 413 14.60 23.20 -15.84
C LYS A 413 14.88 24.26 -16.90
N LYS A 414 14.15 24.21 -18.02
CA LYS A 414 14.31 25.17 -19.13
C LYS A 414 13.94 26.59 -18.71
N ASN A 415 12.87 26.73 -17.91
CA ASN A 415 12.40 28.01 -17.40
C ASN A 415 13.36 28.55 -16.33
N LEU A 416 13.79 27.69 -15.41
CA LEU A 416 14.79 28.06 -14.38
C LEU A 416 16.10 28.58 -15.01
N ARG A 417 16.60 27.92 -16.07
CA ARG A 417 17.76 28.36 -16.80
C ARG A 417 17.54 29.74 -17.40
N LYS A 418 16.40 29.97 -18.06
CA LYS A 418 16.08 31.27 -18.68
C LYS A 418 16.01 32.38 -17.64
N GLU A 419 15.35 32.14 -16.51
CA GLU A 419 15.24 33.08 -15.41
C GLU A 419 16.64 33.43 -14.84
N THR A 420 17.45 32.41 -14.57
CA THR A 420 18.82 32.61 -14.05
C THR A 420 19.69 33.40 -15.03
N ILE A 421 19.60 33.06 -16.33
CA ILE A 421 20.34 33.80 -17.37
C ILE A 421 19.85 35.25 -17.47
N CYS A 422 18.53 35.48 -17.41
CA CYS A 422 17.96 36.83 -17.45
C CYS A 422 18.47 37.70 -16.27
N LEU A 423 18.48 37.14 -15.05
CA LEU A 423 19.02 37.83 -13.88
C LEU A 423 20.53 38.17 -14.03
N LEU A 424 21.31 37.24 -14.59
CA LEU A 424 22.73 37.46 -14.84
C LEU A 424 22.96 38.49 -15.95
N GLU A 425 22.16 38.49 -17.00
CA GLU A 425 22.21 39.48 -18.07
C GLU A 425 21.82 40.86 -17.58
N GLU A 426 20.83 40.98 -16.69
CA GLU A 426 20.46 42.24 -16.04
C GLU A 426 21.60 42.74 -15.14
N ALA A 427 22.22 41.89 -14.34
CA ALA A 427 23.39 42.25 -13.54
C ALA A 427 24.55 42.70 -14.41
N LYS A 428 24.85 42.00 -15.52
CA LYS A 428 25.88 42.42 -16.50
C LYS A 428 25.58 43.79 -17.08
N LYS A 429 24.31 44.04 -17.46
CA LYS A 429 23.87 45.32 -17.99
C LYS A 429 24.09 46.45 -16.99
N ASN A 430 23.73 46.27 -15.73
CA ASN A 430 23.90 47.25 -14.68
C ASN A 430 25.38 47.65 -14.49
N ILE A 431 26.29 46.66 -14.53
CA ILE A 431 27.74 46.90 -14.45
C ILE A 431 28.22 47.61 -15.71
N SER A 432 27.79 47.19 -16.90
CA SER A 432 28.14 47.84 -18.17
C SER A 432 27.68 49.30 -18.21
N ASP A 433 26.47 49.59 -17.71
CA ASP A 433 25.95 50.95 -17.59
C ASP A 433 26.79 51.78 -16.59
N SER A 434 27.34 51.15 -15.54
CA SER A 434 28.25 51.81 -14.60
C SER A 434 29.60 52.15 -15.27
N ILE A 435 30.18 51.24 -16.03
CA ILE A 435 31.39 51.49 -16.83
C ILE A 435 31.15 52.64 -17.84
N LYS A 436 30.00 52.62 -18.53
CA LYS A 436 29.64 53.67 -19.47
C LYS A 436 29.56 55.05 -18.79
N ARG A 437 28.89 55.12 -17.64
CA ARG A 437 28.84 56.38 -16.84
C ARG A 437 30.23 56.85 -16.41
N MET A 438 31.11 55.90 -16.01
CA MET A 438 32.51 56.27 -15.65
C MET A 438 33.30 56.88 -16.81
N ASN A 439 33.06 56.32 -18.01
CA ASN A 439 33.73 56.84 -19.22
C ASN A 439 33.16 58.19 -19.70
N GLU A 440 31.89 58.46 -19.48
CA GLU A 440 31.18 59.67 -19.87
C GLU A 440 31.32 60.80 -18.82
N GLU A 441 31.66 60.45 -17.57
CA GLU A 441 31.81 61.49 -16.51
C GLU A 441 33.03 62.39 -16.73
N THR A 442 32.79 63.68 -16.77
CA THR A 442 33.79 64.70 -17.05
C THR A 442 34.39 65.34 -15.80
N LEU A 443 33.64 65.23 -14.66
CA LEU A 443 34.10 65.80 -13.40
C LEU A 443 35.17 64.93 -12.75
N CYS A 444 36.21 65.58 -12.19
CA CYS A 444 37.35 64.88 -11.61
C CYS A 444 37.21 64.60 -10.10
N SER A 445 36.35 65.32 -9.39
CA SER A 445 36.21 65.19 -7.94
C SER A 445 34.79 65.46 -7.45
N VAL A 446 34.50 64.91 -6.27
CA VAL A 446 33.21 65.15 -5.59
C VAL A 446 33.02 66.64 -5.25
N GLY A 447 34.13 67.40 -5.03
CA GLY A 447 34.05 68.79 -4.78
C GLY A 447 33.58 69.60 -6.00
N GLU A 448 34.00 69.23 -7.21
CA GLU A 448 33.50 69.83 -8.45
C GLU A 448 32.02 69.54 -8.65
N LEU A 449 31.57 68.32 -8.32
CA LEU A 449 30.17 67.93 -8.39
C LEU A 449 29.29 68.78 -7.46
N ASP A 450 29.75 69.03 -6.23
CA ASP A 450 29.07 69.91 -5.29
C ASP A 450 28.91 71.35 -5.81
N LEU A 451 29.91 71.84 -6.47
CA LEU A 451 29.87 73.18 -7.09
C LEU A 451 28.84 73.24 -8.25
N VAL A 452 28.76 72.21 -9.05
CA VAL A 452 27.80 72.14 -10.18
C VAL A 452 26.33 72.00 -9.67
N TYR A 453 26.12 71.31 -8.60
CA TYR A 453 24.76 71.09 -8.10
C TYR A 453 24.25 72.16 -7.16
N LYS A 454 25.12 72.94 -6.53
CA LYS A 454 24.74 74.05 -5.64
C LYS A 454 23.75 75.02 -6.29
N PRO A 455 23.99 75.59 -7.49
CA PRO A 455 23.04 76.47 -8.13
C PRO A 455 21.74 75.80 -8.50
N LYS A 456 21.79 74.53 -8.96
CA LYS A 456 20.57 73.75 -9.29
C LYS A 456 19.62 73.57 -8.08
N TYR A 457 20.19 73.45 -6.86
CA TYR A 457 19.39 73.39 -5.64
C TYR A 457 18.85 74.75 -5.20
N GLU A 458 19.56 75.88 -5.54
CA GLU A 458 19.13 77.22 -5.27
C GLU A 458 17.93 77.59 -6.15
N ASP A 459 17.87 77.14 -7.37
CA ASP A 459 16.86 77.45 -8.39
C ASP A 459 15.54 76.60 -8.21
N LEU A 460 15.47 75.71 -7.22
CA LEU A 460 14.27 74.88 -7.00
C LEU A 460 13.06 75.76 -6.63
N PRO A 461 11.83 75.40 -7.13
CA PRO A 461 10.60 76.12 -6.84
C PRO A 461 10.29 76.17 -5.35
N ARG A 462 10.08 77.41 -4.80
CA ARG A 462 9.81 77.67 -3.38
C ARG A 462 8.56 78.53 -3.23
N ASP A 463 7.86 78.31 -2.09
CA ASP A 463 6.73 79.14 -1.72
C ASP A 463 7.15 80.50 -1.15
N TYR A 464 6.16 81.36 -0.83
CA TYR A 464 6.36 82.65 -0.22
C TYR A 464 7.24 82.66 1.08
N TYR A 465 7.21 81.53 1.80
CA TYR A 465 7.96 81.29 3.01
C TYR A 465 9.33 80.64 2.75
N ARG A 466 9.77 80.56 1.54
CA ARG A 466 11.04 79.92 1.06
C ARG A 466 11.06 78.37 1.32
N ARG A 467 9.92 77.72 1.54
CA ARG A 467 9.81 76.29 1.61
C ARG A 467 9.66 75.70 0.20
N LEU A 468 10.20 74.55 -0.04
CA LEU A 468 10.02 73.86 -1.32
C LEU A 468 8.53 73.57 -1.57
N THR A 469 8.02 73.89 -2.74
CA THR A 469 6.71 73.51 -3.22
C THR A 469 6.67 71.97 -3.45
N LYS A 470 5.53 71.38 -3.69
CA LYS A 470 5.45 69.95 -4.05
C LYS A 470 6.31 69.62 -5.27
N GLU A 471 6.21 70.46 -6.30
CA GLU A 471 7.01 70.36 -7.51
C GLU A 471 8.52 70.53 -7.21
N GLY A 472 8.88 71.43 -6.33
CA GLY A 472 10.24 71.61 -5.88
C GLY A 472 10.79 70.43 -5.08
N GLN A 473 9.93 69.71 -4.32
CA GLN A 473 10.33 68.50 -3.61
C GLN A 473 10.57 67.34 -4.59
N GLU A 474 9.74 67.19 -5.62
CA GLU A 474 9.89 66.17 -6.65
C GLU A 474 11.16 66.42 -7.47
N GLN A 475 11.41 67.70 -7.90
CA GLN A 475 12.63 68.07 -8.61
C GLN A 475 13.87 67.85 -7.73
N LYS A 476 13.79 68.17 -6.44
CA LYS A 476 14.88 67.89 -5.50
C LYS A 476 15.22 66.43 -5.40
N ALA A 477 14.20 65.56 -5.31
CA ALA A 477 14.44 64.12 -5.25
C ALA A 477 15.17 63.61 -6.51
N ILE A 478 14.80 64.10 -7.69
CA ILE A 478 15.45 63.75 -8.95
C ILE A 478 16.91 64.23 -8.95
N LEU A 479 17.14 65.46 -8.52
CA LEU A 479 18.52 66.02 -8.44
C LEU A 479 19.38 65.28 -7.41
N ASP A 480 18.81 64.90 -6.28
CA ASP A 480 19.51 64.14 -5.23
C ASP A 480 19.91 62.73 -5.76
N GLU A 481 19.05 62.08 -6.53
CA GLU A 481 19.33 60.78 -7.12
C GLU A 481 20.40 60.90 -8.24
N GLU A 482 20.28 61.89 -9.13
CA GLU A 482 21.27 62.16 -10.16
C GLU A 482 22.63 62.47 -9.54
N LYS A 483 22.67 63.33 -8.53
CA LYS A 483 23.93 63.73 -7.82
C LYS A 483 24.53 62.48 -7.13
N LYS A 484 23.71 61.63 -6.52
CA LYS A 484 24.18 60.40 -5.86
C LYS A 484 24.85 59.45 -6.85
N LEU A 485 24.23 59.23 -8.02
CA LEU A 485 24.78 58.38 -9.07
C LEU A 485 26.11 58.91 -9.61
N ARG A 486 26.19 60.20 -9.88
CA ARG A 486 27.45 60.87 -10.37
C ARG A 486 28.53 60.84 -9.31
N LYS A 487 28.20 61.09 -8.04
CA LYS A 487 29.12 60.95 -6.91
C LYS A 487 29.75 59.57 -6.84
N GLN A 488 28.90 58.51 -6.91
CA GLN A 488 29.38 57.13 -6.92
C GLN A 488 30.26 56.83 -8.12
N THR A 489 29.91 57.34 -9.29
CA THR A 489 30.74 57.23 -10.53
C THR A 489 32.14 57.86 -10.40
N ILE A 490 32.22 58.99 -9.74
CA ILE A 490 33.50 59.65 -9.48
C ILE A 490 34.33 58.86 -8.45
N GLU A 491 33.72 58.43 -7.37
CA GLU A 491 34.37 57.62 -6.33
C GLU A 491 34.89 56.32 -6.90
N ASP A 492 34.09 55.62 -7.72
CA ASP A 492 34.48 54.38 -8.40
C ASP A 492 35.68 54.60 -9.34
N ARG A 493 35.72 55.72 -10.03
CA ARG A 493 36.85 56.08 -10.90
C ARG A 493 38.13 56.40 -10.11
N GLU A 494 38.00 57.10 -9.00
CA GLU A 494 39.12 57.39 -8.10
C GLU A 494 39.73 56.11 -7.52
N GLN A 495 38.89 55.05 -7.29
CA GLN A 495 39.30 53.74 -6.78
C GLN A 495 39.81 52.80 -7.88
N ASN A 496 39.90 53.23 -9.14
CA ASN A 496 40.22 52.40 -10.29
C ASN A 496 39.33 51.14 -10.40
N ALA A 497 38.04 51.29 -10.13
CA ALA A 497 37.08 50.17 -10.12
C ALA A 497 36.84 49.59 -11.52
N LEU A 498 37.34 50.16 -12.59
CA LEU A 498 37.15 49.70 -13.96
C LEU A 498 37.62 48.26 -14.14
N LEU A 499 38.82 47.93 -13.70
CA LEU A 499 39.38 46.56 -13.80
C LEU A 499 38.50 45.55 -13.04
N ARG A 500 38.01 45.93 -11.86
CA ARG A 500 37.12 45.09 -11.05
C ARG A 500 35.78 44.83 -11.78
N TYR A 501 35.19 45.85 -12.39
CA TYR A 501 33.97 45.73 -13.16
C TYR A 501 34.14 44.86 -14.41
N GLU A 502 35.29 44.99 -15.11
CA GLU A 502 35.61 44.12 -16.25
C GLU A 502 35.77 42.65 -15.84
N GLU A 503 36.45 42.40 -14.71
CA GLU A 503 36.55 41.06 -14.14
C GLU A 503 35.17 40.50 -13.73
N GLU A 504 34.30 41.31 -13.12
CA GLU A 504 32.92 40.92 -12.75
C GLU A 504 32.09 40.57 -13.98
N ILE A 505 32.18 41.34 -15.07
CA ILE A 505 31.52 41.04 -16.36
C ILE A 505 32.02 39.69 -16.90
N SER A 506 33.34 39.50 -16.93
CA SER A 506 33.92 38.23 -17.40
C SER A 506 33.43 37.05 -16.57
N ASN A 507 33.36 37.19 -15.24
CA ASN A 507 32.87 36.18 -14.34
C ASN A 507 31.36 35.87 -14.57
N ILE A 508 30.55 36.91 -14.85
CA ILE A 508 29.13 36.75 -15.17
C ILE A 508 28.98 36.04 -16.51
N GLU A 509 29.78 36.37 -17.52
CA GLU A 509 29.78 35.69 -18.82
C GLU A 509 30.11 34.19 -18.68
N HIS A 510 31.15 33.87 -17.90
CA HIS A 510 31.47 32.48 -17.57
C HIS A 510 30.32 31.78 -16.85
N LYS A 511 29.64 32.43 -15.89
CA LYS A 511 28.47 31.90 -15.22
C LYS A 511 27.31 31.63 -16.20
N ILE A 512 27.01 32.54 -17.10
CA ILE A 512 25.98 32.39 -18.13
C ILE A 512 26.26 31.15 -19.01
N LEU A 513 27.51 30.97 -19.42
CA LEU A 513 27.91 29.78 -20.19
C LEU A 513 27.76 28.49 -19.37
N SER A 514 28.15 28.51 -18.10
CA SER A 514 28.01 27.34 -17.23
C SER A 514 26.54 26.95 -16.97
N VAL A 515 25.67 27.96 -16.73
CA VAL A 515 24.22 27.75 -16.50
C VAL A 515 23.56 27.02 -17.68
N LYS A 516 24.00 27.26 -18.92
CA LYS A 516 23.47 26.60 -20.12
C LYS A 516 23.69 25.09 -20.11
N THR A 517 24.72 24.59 -19.44
CA THR A 517 25.07 23.16 -19.37
C THR A 517 24.72 22.50 -18.04
N GLN A 518 24.39 23.28 -17.01
CA GLN A 518 24.07 22.77 -15.66
C GLN A 518 22.92 21.79 -15.63
N LEU A 519 23.04 20.78 -14.77
CA LEU A 519 21.96 19.84 -14.45
C LEU A 519 20.93 20.49 -13.52
N LEU A 520 19.74 19.93 -13.45
CA LEU A 520 18.66 20.43 -12.57
C LEU A 520 19.15 20.57 -11.11
N ARG A 521 19.85 19.55 -10.60
CA ARG A 521 20.41 19.57 -9.23
C ARG A 521 21.35 20.74 -8.95
N GLU A 522 22.03 21.25 -9.96
CA GLU A 522 22.98 22.36 -9.86
C GLU A 522 22.29 23.72 -9.90
N LEU A 523 21.09 23.78 -10.48
CA LEU A 523 20.22 24.95 -10.51
C LEU A 523 19.40 25.08 -9.22
N ILE A 524 19.22 24.01 -8.46
CA ILE A 524 18.50 24.02 -7.18
C ILE A 524 19.46 24.53 -6.10
N THR A 525 19.19 25.72 -5.59
CA THR A 525 19.89 26.33 -4.45
C THR A 525 19.04 26.17 -3.18
N ARG A 526 19.63 26.52 -2.03
CA ARG A 526 18.87 26.55 -0.76
C ARG A 526 17.74 27.57 -0.78
N GLU A 527 17.93 28.66 -1.49
CA GLU A 527 17.00 29.79 -1.55
C GLU A 527 15.81 29.51 -2.48
N ASN A 528 16.02 28.78 -3.60
CA ASN A 528 14.99 28.50 -4.59
C ASN A 528 14.34 27.11 -4.44
N SER A 529 14.88 26.26 -3.57
CA SER A 529 14.46 24.87 -3.42
C SER A 529 12.94 24.74 -3.21
N ASP A 530 12.37 25.52 -2.30
CA ASP A 530 10.94 25.44 -2.00
C ASP A 530 10.07 25.88 -3.20
N ILE A 531 10.53 26.84 -3.98
CA ILE A 531 9.82 27.33 -5.17
C ILE A 531 9.91 26.28 -6.29
N VAL A 532 11.09 25.73 -6.53
CA VAL A 532 11.34 24.76 -7.60
C VAL A 532 10.51 23.50 -7.39
N PHE A 533 10.40 22.99 -6.15
CA PHE A 533 9.61 21.81 -5.84
C PHE A 533 8.09 22.06 -5.76
N MET A 534 7.63 23.32 -5.84
CA MET A 534 6.20 23.66 -5.90
C MET A 534 5.64 23.71 -7.33
N VAL A 535 6.24 22.99 -8.25
CA VAL A 535 5.80 22.89 -9.64
C VAL A 535 4.32 22.49 -9.75
N ASN A 536 3.62 23.13 -10.67
CA ASN A 536 2.25 22.82 -11.06
C ASN A 536 2.22 22.66 -12.58
N SER A 537 1.36 21.78 -13.09
CA SER A 537 1.10 21.68 -14.53
C SER A 537 -0.27 22.26 -14.89
N ILE A 538 -0.43 22.60 -16.18
CA ILE A 538 -1.72 22.96 -16.73
C ILE A 538 -2.17 21.80 -17.61
N ASN A 539 -3.32 21.20 -17.29
CA ASN A 539 -3.91 20.13 -18.08
C ASN A 539 -4.33 20.65 -19.46
N PRO A 540 -4.45 19.78 -20.48
CA PRO A 540 -4.95 20.17 -21.81
C PRO A 540 -6.33 20.85 -21.79
N VAL A 541 -7.08 20.70 -20.70
CA VAL A 541 -8.39 21.34 -20.47
C VAL A 541 -8.24 22.75 -19.86
N GLY A 542 -7.01 23.15 -19.47
CA GLY A 542 -6.72 24.46 -18.87
C GLY A 542 -6.76 24.48 -17.34
N ASP A 543 -7.05 23.35 -16.68
CA ASP A 543 -7.06 23.25 -15.22
C ASP A 543 -5.66 23.09 -14.65
N LYS A 544 -5.41 23.71 -13.51
CA LYS A 544 -4.14 23.66 -12.80
C LYS A 544 -4.03 22.35 -11.99
N GLU A 545 -3.10 21.47 -12.37
CA GLU A 545 -2.81 20.26 -11.61
C GLU A 545 -1.75 20.57 -10.53
N GLU A 546 -2.17 20.52 -9.27
CA GLU A 546 -1.33 20.96 -8.15
C GLU A 546 -0.49 19.84 -7.51
N TYR A 547 -0.61 18.59 -7.97
CA TYR A 547 0.09 17.41 -7.44
C TYR A 547 -0.01 17.27 -5.91
N LYS A 548 -1.18 17.56 -5.33
CA LYS A 548 -1.40 17.56 -3.88
C LYS A 548 -1.04 16.22 -3.23
N GLU A 549 -1.38 15.10 -3.87
CA GLU A 549 -1.10 13.75 -3.34
C GLU A 549 0.40 13.51 -3.13
N ILE A 550 1.25 14.03 -4.03
CA ILE A 550 2.70 13.88 -3.94
C ILE A 550 3.26 14.81 -2.88
N LYS A 551 2.86 16.10 -2.92
CA LYS A 551 3.36 17.15 -2.03
C LYS A 551 2.95 16.94 -0.56
N SER A 552 1.81 16.31 -0.30
CA SER A 552 1.33 15.96 1.04
C SER A 552 1.84 14.60 1.54
N SER A 553 2.55 13.85 0.72
CA SER A 553 3.10 12.55 1.12
C SER A 553 4.24 12.70 2.13
N ASN A 554 4.29 11.82 3.11
CA ASN A 554 5.40 11.73 4.07
C ASN A 554 6.76 11.46 3.39
N TYR A 555 6.72 10.91 2.16
CA TYR A 555 7.91 10.60 1.36
C TYR A 555 8.33 11.73 0.42
N PHE A 556 7.67 12.89 0.46
CA PHE A 556 8.01 13.99 -0.44
C PHE A 556 9.43 14.52 -0.21
N GLU A 557 9.87 14.59 1.04
CA GLU A 557 11.24 14.98 1.39
C GLU A 557 12.29 14.00 0.84
N LEU A 558 11.98 12.71 0.81
CA LEU A 558 12.82 11.71 0.15
C LEU A 558 12.94 11.99 -1.35
N LEU A 559 11.83 12.28 -2.03
CA LEU A 559 11.84 12.60 -3.46
C LEU A 559 12.69 13.84 -3.75
N LYS A 560 12.55 14.90 -2.94
CA LYS A 560 13.42 16.09 -3.02
C LYS A 560 14.90 15.72 -2.85
N PHE A 561 15.22 14.88 -1.87
CA PHE A 561 16.58 14.41 -1.63
C PHE A 561 17.13 13.65 -2.84
N LEU A 562 16.38 12.72 -3.41
CA LEU A 562 16.83 11.91 -4.55
C LEU A 562 17.12 12.77 -5.80
N ILE A 563 16.32 13.81 -6.04
CA ILE A 563 16.51 14.74 -7.16
C ILE A 563 17.67 15.71 -6.89
N ARG A 564 17.73 16.30 -5.71
CA ARG A 564 18.76 17.29 -5.35
C ARG A 564 20.16 16.70 -5.34
N GLU A 565 20.31 15.46 -4.87
CA GLU A 565 21.60 14.78 -4.87
C GLU A 565 21.91 14.09 -6.21
N GLY A 566 20.99 14.14 -7.18
CA GLY A 566 21.18 13.61 -8.53
C GLY A 566 21.10 12.08 -8.63
N TYR A 567 20.43 11.41 -7.67
CA TYR A 567 20.09 9.99 -7.80
C TYR A 567 18.93 9.77 -8.76
N ILE A 568 18.03 10.77 -8.88
CA ILE A 568 17.08 10.89 -9.99
C ILE A 568 17.49 12.15 -10.74
N ASP A 569 18.04 12.02 -11.94
CA ASP A 569 18.52 13.10 -12.78
C ASP A 569 18.01 12.96 -14.22
N GLU A 570 18.52 13.77 -15.12
CA GLU A 570 18.16 13.80 -16.53
C GLU A 570 18.35 12.44 -17.24
N THR A 571 19.12 11.53 -16.65
CA THR A 571 19.32 10.17 -17.17
C THR A 571 18.24 9.19 -16.72
N TYR A 572 17.22 9.64 -15.96
CA TYR A 572 16.13 8.78 -15.51
C TYR A 572 15.45 8.00 -16.66
N PRO A 573 15.31 8.51 -17.89
CA PRO A 573 14.70 7.76 -18.97
C PRO A 573 15.46 6.48 -19.31
N ASP A 574 16.78 6.45 -19.09
CA ASP A 574 17.61 5.28 -19.31
C ASP A 574 17.25 4.18 -18.31
N TYR A 575 17.11 4.55 -17.02
CA TYR A 575 16.70 3.61 -15.96
C TYR A 575 15.26 3.13 -16.12
N MET A 576 14.37 3.94 -16.70
CA MET A 576 12.99 3.57 -16.99
C MET A 576 12.89 2.42 -18.01
N THR A 577 13.80 2.34 -18.96
CA THR A 577 13.79 1.28 -19.99
C THR A 577 14.09 -0.10 -19.42
N TYR A 578 14.85 -0.17 -18.33
CA TYR A 578 15.19 -1.43 -17.69
C TYR A 578 14.05 -2.12 -16.95
N PHE A 579 12.94 -1.41 -16.71
CA PHE A 579 11.72 -2.03 -16.20
C PHE A 579 10.97 -2.85 -17.25
N TYR A 580 11.34 -2.72 -18.53
CA TYR A 580 10.74 -3.46 -19.64
C TYR A 580 11.85 -4.13 -20.47
N GLU A 581 11.75 -5.43 -20.62
CA GLU A 581 12.67 -6.22 -21.44
C GLU A 581 12.64 -5.71 -22.88
N GLU A 582 13.84 -5.55 -23.50
CA GLU A 582 14.01 -5.09 -24.89
C GLU A 582 13.39 -3.73 -25.25
N SER A 583 13.04 -2.92 -24.27
CA SER A 583 12.43 -1.62 -24.49
C SER A 583 13.47 -0.61 -24.97
N LEU A 584 13.12 0.14 -25.99
CA LEU A 584 13.90 1.29 -26.46
C LEU A 584 13.80 2.44 -25.47
N THR A 585 14.86 3.24 -25.33
CA THR A 585 14.82 4.47 -24.53
C THR A 585 13.79 5.44 -25.10
N ILE A 586 13.34 6.40 -24.29
CA ILE A 586 12.44 7.46 -24.77
C ILE A 586 13.09 8.22 -25.92
N ASN A 587 14.40 8.51 -25.84
CA ASN A 587 15.15 9.18 -26.87
C ASN A 587 15.22 8.34 -28.15
N ASP A 588 15.49 7.03 -28.05
CA ASP A 588 15.49 6.13 -29.19
C ASP A 588 14.10 6.05 -29.85
N LYS A 589 13.03 6.00 -29.07
CA LYS A 589 11.65 6.03 -29.58
C LYS A 589 11.32 7.35 -30.29
N ILE A 590 11.75 8.49 -29.74
CA ILE A 590 11.55 9.81 -30.36
C ILE A 590 12.35 9.88 -31.67
N PHE A 591 13.59 9.40 -31.66
CA PHE A 591 14.44 9.35 -32.83
C PHE A 591 13.81 8.51 -33.95
N LEU A 592 13.37 7.28 -33.65
CA LEU A 592 12.70 6.41 -34.61
C LEU A 592 11.40 7.01 -35.16
N ARG A 593 10.58 7.66 -34.31
CA ARG A 593 9.36 8.34 -34.75
C ARG A 593 9.69 9.49 -35.72
N ARG A 594 10.72 10.29 -35.45
CA ARG A 594 11.14 11.39 -36.33
C ARG A 594 11.63 10.88 -37.68
N ILE A 595 12.39 9.78 -37.70
CA ILE A 595 12.80 9.13 -38.97
C ILE A 595 11.57 8.66 -39.74
N THR A 596 10.64 7.98 -39.06
CA THR A 596 9.39 7.50 -39.67
C THR A 596 8.56 8.63 -40.24
N ASP A 597 8.46 9.75 -39.50
CA ASP A 597 7.73 10.96 -39.91
C ASP A 597 8.50 11.83 -40.91
N ARG A 598 9.71 11.42 -41.34
CA ARG A 598 10.62 12.19 -42.23
C ARG A 598 10.92 13.60 -41.71
N ARG A 599 10.97 13.79 -40.40
CA ARG A 599 11.34 15.06 -39.76
C ARG A 599 12.84 15.11 -39.58
N GLY A 600 13.44 16.31 -39.64
CA GLY A 600 14.87 16.52 -39.44
C GLY A 600 15.36 15.93 -38.11
N ALA A 601 16.58 15.41 -38.10
CA ALA A 601 17.22 14.91 -36.88
C ALA A 601 17.41 16.06 -35.88
N ASP A 602 17.12 15.78 -34.61
CA ASP A 602 17.40 16.71 -33.51
C ASP A 602 18.71 16.26 -32.87
N TYR A 603 19.75 17.06 -33.01
CA TYR A 603 21.09 16.72 -32.53
C TYR A 603 21.23 16.81 -31.01
N GLU A 604 20.17 17.19 -30.29
CA GLU A 604 20.14 17.20 -28.83
C GLU A 604 19.92 15.80 -28.22
N TYR A 605 19.57 14.78 -29.03
CA TYR A 605 19.34 13.42 -28.53
C TYR A 605 20.57 12.52 -28.77
N SER A 606 21.06 11.91 -27.71
CA SER A 606 21.97 10.78 -27.83
C SER A 606 21.17 9.48 -28.00
N VAL A 607 21.31 8.82 -29.15
CA VAL A 607 20.75 7.50 -29.40
C VAL A 607 21.62 6.47 -28.67
N LYS A 608 21.01 5.56 -27.90
CA LYS A 608 21.73 4.57 -27.10
C LYS A 608 21.75 3.19 -27.72
N ASP A 609 20.68 2.77 -28.35
CA ASP A 609 20.59 1.47 -29.01
C ASP A 609 20.69 1.64 -30.53
N VAL A 610 21.93 1.72 -31.01
CA VAL A 610 22.22 1.93 -32.45
C VAL A 610 21.93 0.67 -33.28
N GLN A 611 21.78 -0.51 -32.64
CA GLN A 611 21.56 -1.77 -33.31
C GLN A 611 20.08 -2.11 -33.52
N LYS A 612 19.20 -1.56 -32.71
CA LYS A 612 17.75 -1.66 -32.86
C LYS A 612 17.18 -0.53 -33.68
#